data_b97acc380a3dfbe1306bda0fe45ca9f1
#
_entry.id   b97acc380a3dfbe1306bda0fe45ca9f1
#
_cell.length_a   1.000
_cell.length_b   1.000
_cell.length_c   1.000
_cell.angle_alpha   90.00
_cell.angle_beta   90.00
_cell.angle_gamma   90.00
#
_symmetry.space_group_name_H-M   'P 1'
#
loop_
_entity.id
_entity.type
_entity.pdbx_description
1 polymer ?
#
loop_
_entity_poly.entity_id
_entity_poly.type
_entity_poly.pdbx_seq_one_letter_code
_entity_poly.pdbx_strand_id
1 'polypeptide(L)'
;RYSSSAASDVYKRQVMPSTELLDRALDDGSSLSETELNQIASLLETKLEEFGIEATVESVLPGPVVTRFEIQPAPGTKASKITNIAQDIARSLSVSSVRVVEVIEGKSFVGIEIPNNNRKMVRLTEILSSKAFKSSPSNLSVALGQDISGNPIVVDLAKMPHLLVAGTTGS
;
A
#
# COMPACT_ATOMS: atom_id res chain seq x y z
N ARG A 1 10.18 -41.96 -30.69
CA ARG A 1 10.60 -40.60 -30.37
C ARG A 1 9.64 -39.67 -31.07
N TYR A 2 8.61 -39.19 -30.39
CA TYR A 2 7.73 -38.12 -30.88
C TYR A 2 8.52 -36.81 -30.79
N SER A 3 8.73 -36.16 -31.92
CA SER A 3 9.48 -34.91 -31.96
C SER A 3 8.70 -33.77 -31.33
N SER A 4 9.32 -33.12 -30.38
CA SER A 4 8.84 -31.99 -29.58
C SER A 4 8.62 -30.69 -30.39
N SER A 5 8.65 -30.73 -31.72
CA SER A 5 8.57 -29.53 -32.57
C SER A 5 7.15 -28.96 -32.66
N ALA A 6 6.11 -29.76 -32.65
CA ALA A 6 4.73 -29.29 -32.77
C ALA A 6 4.26 -28.49 -31.54
N ALA A 7 4.67 -28.89 -30.33
CA ALA A 7 4.38 -28.14 -29.12
C ALA A 7 5.10 -26.77 -29.10
N SER A 8 6.36 -26.74 -29.55
CA SER A 8 7.14 -25.48 -29.64
C SER A 8 6.52 -24.47 -30.62
N ASP A 9 5.92 -24.95 -31.74
CA ASP A 9 5.32 -24.04 -32.73
C ASP A 9 3.95 -23.48 -32.30
N VAL A 10 3.21 -24.22 -31.47
CA VAL A 10 1.96 -23.72 -30.87
C VAL A 10 2.25 -22.54 -29.94
N TYR A 11 3.29 -22.61 -29.12
CA TYR A 11 3.67 -21.51 -28.22
C TYR A 11 4.19 -20.28 -28.95
N LYS A 12 4.87 -20.44 -30.08
CA LYS A 12 5.39 -19.33 -30.90
C LYS A 12 4.28 -18.50 -31.58
N ARG A 13 3.07 -19.02 -31.71
CA ARG A 13 1.92 -18.36 -32.32
C ARG A 13 0.96 -17.73 -31.30
N GLN A 14 1.22 -17.84 -30.01
CA GLN A 14 0.38 -17.22 -29.00
C GLN A 14 0.57 -15.70 -29.01
N VAL A 15 -0.52 -15.00 -29.24
CA VAL A 15 -0.57 -13.55 -29.08
C VAL A 15 -0.96 -13.25 -27.63
N MET A 16 -0.14 -12.47 -26.94
CA MET A 16 -0.49 -12.02 -25.58
C MET A 16 -1.79 -11.23 -25.61
N PRO A 17 -2.71 -11.45 -24.67
CA PRO A 17 -3.94 -10.68 -24.60
C PRO A 17 -3.62 -9.18 -24.41
N SER A 18 -4.40 -8.35 -25.08
CA SER A 18 -4.24 -6.89 -24.95
C SER A 18 -4.65 -6.43 -23.55
N THR A 19 -3.91 -5.47 -23.00
CA THR A 19 -4.29 -4.80 -21.74
C THR A 19 -5.60 -4.00 -21.86
N GLU A 20 -6.12 -3.78 -23.08
CA GLU A 20 -7.42 -3.15 -23.32
C GLU A 20 -8.60 -4.03 -22.88
N LEU A 21 -8.38 -5.31 -22.64
CA LEU A 21 -9.37 -6.22 -22.04
C LEU A 21 -9.61 -5.96 -20.55
N LEU A 22 -8.71 -5.21 -19.91
CA LEU A 22 -8.81 -4.85 -18.50
C LEU A 22 -9.57 -3.54 -18.33
N ASP A 23 -10.25 -3.41 -17.19
CA ASP A 23 -10.90 -2.17 -16.82
C ASP A 23 -9.88 -1.03 -16.70
N ARG A 24 -10.23 0.12 -17.25
CA ARG A 24 -9.40 1.32 -17.14
C ARG A 24 -9.50 1.91 -15.73
N ALA A 25 -8.40 2.53 -15.27
CA ALA A 25 -8.43 3.35 -14.08
C ALA A 25 -9.41 4.51 -14.29
N LEU A 26 -10.34 4.66 -13.36
CA LEU A 26 -11.19 5.84 -13.28
C LEU A 26 -10.54 6.78 -12.24
N ASP A 27 -10.31 8.01 -12.64
CA ASP A 27 -9.95 9.06 -11.69
C ASP A 27 -11.25 9.54 -11.04
N ASP A 28 -11.59 8.92 -9.91
CA ASP A 28 -12.82 9.19 -9.18
C ASP A 28 -12.70 10.39 -8.21
N GLY A 29 -11.57 11.11 -8.26
CA GLY A 29 -11.35 12.31 -7.46
C GLY A 29 -11.37 12.07 -5.94
N SER A 30 -11.19 10.84 -5.49
CA SER A 30 -11.35 10.42 -4.10
C SER A 30 -10.16 10.76 -3.18
N SER A 31 -9.29 11.68 -3.59
CA SER A 31 -8.22 12.15 -2.71
C SER A 31 -8.78 13.06 -1.60
N LEU A 32 -8.42 12.78 -0.35
CA LEU A 32 -8.71 13.67 0.78
C LEU A 32 -8.10 15.05 0.50
N SER A 33 -8.85 16.11 0.80
CA SER A 33 -8.32 17.47 0.72
C SER A 33 -7.25 17.69 1.80
N GLU A 34 -6.33 18.60 1.55
CA GLU A 34 -5.30 18.98 2.53
C GLU A 34 -5.92 19.43 3.87
N THR A 35 -7.07 20.10 3.81
CA THR A 35 -7.81 20.55 4.99
C THR A 35 -8.32 19.35 5.82
N GLU A 36 -8.89 18.35 5.17
CA GLU A 36 -9.35 17.11 5.85
C GLU A 36 -8.19 16.33 6.45
N LEU A 37 -7.06 16.23 5.74
CA LEU A 37 -5.85 15.58 6.25
C LEU A 37 -5.32 16.26 7.51
N ASN A 38 -5.28 17.59 7.53
CA ASN A 38 -4.85 18.37 8.69
C ASN A 38 -5.83 18.24 9.87
N GLN A 39 -7.13 18.15 9.61
CA GLN A 39 -8.13 17.91 10.66
C GLN A 39 -7.94 16.53 11.30
N ILE A 40 -7.70 15.49 10.50
CA ILE A 40 -7.44 14.14 11.02
C ILE A 40 -6.13 14.11 11.80
N ALA A 41 -5.09 14.83 11.34
CA ALA A 41 -3.82 14.93 12.04
C ALA A 41 -3.98 15.56 13.44
N SER A 42 -4.66 16.70 13.54
CA SER A 42 -4.92 17.36 14.81
C SER A 42 -5.80 16.53 15.75
N LEU A 43 -6.79 15.82 15.18
CA LEU A 43 -7.62 14.90 15.96
C LEU A 43 -6.79 13.73 16.50
N LEU A 44 -5.88 13.18 15.69
CA LEU A 44 -4.98 12.09 16.07
C LEU A 44 -4.06 12.52 17.23
N GLU A 45 -3.46 13.71 17.16
CA GLU A 45 -2.64 14.27 18.25
C GLU A 45 -3.44 14.40 19.54
N THR A 46 -4.64 14.99 19.46
CA THR A 46 -5.53 15.13 20.62
C THR A 46 -5.88 13.75 21.22
N LYS A 47 -6.17 12.74 20.39
CA LYS A 47 -6.48 11.40 20.88
C LYS A 47 -5.28 10.71 21.51
N LEU A 48 -4.09 10.87 20.96
CA LEU A 48 -2.86 10.35 21.57
C LEU A 48 -2.61 10.98 22.95
N GLU A 49 -2.83 12.30 23.08
CA GLU A 49 -2.71 13.01 24.35
C GLU A 49 -3.72 12.52 25.38
N GLU A 50 -4.99 12.28 25.00
CA GLU A 50 -6.03 11.67 25.88
C GLU A 50 -5.59 10.31 26.44
N PHE A 51 -4.80 9.52 25.67
CA PHE A 51 -4.21 8.25 26.12
C PHE A 51 -2.86 8.42 26.83
N GLY A 52 -2.46 9.65 27.15
CA GLY A 52 -1.21 9.95 27.84
C GLY A 52 0.03 9.71 26.97
N ILE A 53 -0.07 9.95 25.68
CA ILE A 53 1.04 9.91 24.72
C ILE A 53 1.17 11.28 24.06
N GLU A 54 2.21 12.01 24.45
CA GLU A 54 2.59 13.24 23.76
C GLU A 54 3.30 12.89 22.45
N ALA A 55 2.76 13.35 21.34
CA ALA A 55 3.33 13.17 20.01
C ALA A 55 2.84 14.26 19.05
N THR A 56 3.67 14.61 18.06
CA THR A 56 3.34 15.57 17.00
C THR A 56 3.31 14.86 15.66
N VAL A 57 2.38 15.25 14.78
CA VAL A 57 2.34 14.77 13.40
C VAL A 57 3.30 15.60 12.56
N GLU A 58 4.39 14.97 12.11
CA GLU A 58 5.44 15.62 11.32
C GLU A 58 5.15 15.56 9.82
N SER A 59 4.53 14.49 9.36
CA SER A 59 4.16 14.35 7.96
C SER A 59 2.91 13.50 7.75
N VAL A 60 2.19 13.79 6.69
CA VAL A 60 1.01 13.04 6.25
C VAL A 60 1.24 12.54 4.84
N LEU A 61 1.13 11.24 4.64
CA LEU A 61 1.32 10.56 3.35
C LEU A 61 -0.02 9.94 2.92
N PRO A 62 -0.82 10.67 2.14
CA PRO A 62 -2.07 10.13 1.62
C PRO A 62 -1.79 9.06 0.56
N GLY A 63 -2.44 7.92 0.69
CA GLY A 63 -2.40 6.82 -0.26
C GLY A 63 -3.78 6.46 -0.81
N PRO A 64 -3.86 5.51 -1.75
CA PRO A 64 -5.14 5.15 -2.38
C PRO A 64 -6.10 4.43 -1.45
N VAL A 65 -5.59 3.71 -0.44
CA VAL A 65 -6.40 2.87 0.47
C VAL A 65 -6.27 3.33 1.91
N VAL A 66 -5.06 3.71 2.32
CA VAL A 66 -4.74 4.17 3.67
C VAL A 66 -3.97 5.49 3.60
N THR A 67 -4.12 6.31 4.62
CA THR A 67 -3.28 7.49 4.84
C THR A 67 -2.33 7.19 5.99
N ARG A 68 -1.03 7.40 5.81
CA ARG A 68 -0.02 7.26 6.87
C ARG A 68 0.27 8.62 7.48
N PHE A 69 0.13 8.70 8.79
CA PHE A 69 0.56 9.82 9.61
C PHE A 69 1.88 9.45 10.27
N GLU A 70 2.93 10.17 9.99
CA GLU A 70 4.24 9.99 10.63
C GLU A 70 4.29 10.89 11.84
N ILE A 71 4.36 10.29 13.02
CA ILE A 71 4.36 11.00 14.28
C ILE A 71 5.73 10.92 14.95
N GLN A 72 6.11 12.01 15.60
CA GLN A 72 7.28 12.08 16.49
C GLN A 72 6.79 12.00 17.94
N PRO A 73 6.96 10.87 18.61
CA PRO A 73 6.63 10.76 20.03
C PRO A 73 7.61 11.57 20.89
N ALA A 74 7.15 12.03 22.03
CA ALA A 74 8.01 12.69 23.01
C ALA A 74 9.19 11.77 23.43
N PRO A 75 10.36 12.34 23.74
CA PRO A 75 11.53 11.57 24.17
C PRO A 75 11.20 10.61 25.31
N GLY A 76 11.65 9.34 25.16
CA GLY A 76 11.39 8.30 26.15
C GLY A 76 10.07 7.54 25.97
N THR A 77 9.20 7.95 25.05
CA THR A 77 7.99 7.20 24.72
C THR A 77 8.33 5.99 23.85
N LYS A 78 7.94 4.80 24.31
CA LYS A 78 8.14 3.55 23.56
C LYS A 78 7.07 3.42 22.46
N ALA A 79 7.47 3.04 21.24
CA ALA A 79 6.55 2.80 20.13
C ALA A 79 5.49 1.73 20.47
N SER A 80 5.85 0.71 21.23
CA SER A 80 4.93 -0.32 21.71
C SER A 80 3.76 0.23 22.56
N LYS A 81 3.91 1.39 23.22
CA LYS A 81 2.80 2.04 23.94
C LYS A 81 1.72 2.48 22.96
N ILE A 82 2.13 3.00 21.80
CA ILE A 82 1.22 3.41 20.71
C ILE A 82 0.55 2.19 20.08
N THR A 83 1.31 1.13 19.84
CA THR A 83 0.79 -0.14 19.29
C THR A 83 -0.29 -0.73 20.19
N ASN A 84 -0.11 -0.69 21.50
CA ASN A 84 -1.06 -1.25 22.47
C ASN A 84 -2.41 -0.53 22.48
N ILE A 85 -2.47 0.75 22.15
CA ILE A 85 -3.70 1.55 22.11
C ILE A 85 -4.26 1.70 20.68
N ALA A 86 -3.72 1.01 19.69
CA ALA A 86 -4.14 1.14 18.28
C ALA A 86 -5.63 0.89 18.08
N GLN A 87 -6.22 -0.08 18.81
CA GLN A 87 -7.67 -0.36 18.74
C GLN A 87 -8.50 0.75 19.41
N ASP A 88 -8.01 1.36 20.47
CA ASP A 88 -8.69 2.46 21.14
C ASP A 88 -8.66 3.72 20.27
N ILE A 89 -7.54 3.97 19.59
CA ILE A 89 -7.42 5.02 18.57
C ILE A 89 -8.42 4.76 17.44
N ALA A 90 -8.48 3.53 16.90
CA ALA A 90 -9.40 3.18 15.83
C ALA A 90 -10.86 3.46 16.23
N ARG A 91 -11.24 3.09 17.44
CA ARG A 91 -12.58 3.34 17.98
C ARG A 91 -12.87 4.83 18.13
N SER A 92 -11.91 5.60 18.66
CA SER A 92 -12.09 7.04 18.88
C SER A 92 -12.14 7.85 17.57
N LEU A 93 -11.51 7.35 16.51
CA LEU A 93 -11.57 7.90 15.15
C LEU A 93 -12.72 7.32 14.31
N SER A 94 -13.52 6.40 14.87
CA SER A 94 -14.62 5.72 14.16
C SER A 94 -14.19 5.00 12.88
N VAL A 95 -12.98 4.43 12.86
CA VAL A 95 -12.44 3.63 11.76
C VAL A 95 -12.38 2.15 12.12
N SER A 96 -12.36 1.28 11.12
CA SER A 96 -12.40 -0.18 11.33
C SER A 96 -11.14 -0.74 12.01
N SER A 97 -10.00 -0.14 11.76
CA SER A 97 -8.71 -0.54 12.35
C SER A 97 -7.68 0.55 12.13
N VAL A 98 -6.67 0.58 12.98
CA VAL A 98 -5.48 1.41 12.83
C VAL A 98 -4.27 0.50 12.90
N ARG A 99 -3.31 0.67 11.99
CA ARG A 99 -2.05 -0.05 12.00
C ARG A 99 -0.92 0.86 12.43
N VAL A 100 -0.14 0.40 13.41
CA VAL A 100 1.04 1.11 13.88
C VAL A 100 2.29 0.47 13.26
N VAL A 101 3.12 1.28 12.61
CA VAL A 101 4.42 0.91 12.05
C VAL A 101 5.48 1.50 12.97
N GLU A 102 6.01 0.67 13.87
CA GLU A 102 6.92 1.12 14.93
C GLU A 102 8.26 1.63 14.39
N VAL A 103 8.70 1.10 13.25
CA VAL A 103 9.97 1.46 12.63
C VAL A 103 9.75 1.79 11.16
N ILE A 104 10.10 3.02 10.79
CA ILE A 104 10.15 3.47 9.39
C ILE A 104 11.63 3.58 9.02
N GLU A 105 12.04 2.88 7.97
CA GLU A 105 13.43 2.86 7.53
C GLU A 105 13.93 4.28 7.23
N GLY A 106 15.07 4.63 7.83
CA GLY A 106 15.68 5.95 7.66
C GLY A 106 15.03 7.11 8.43
N LYS A 107 14.02 6.85 9.27
CA LYS A 107 13.32 7.87 10.07
C LYS A 107 13.22 7.49 11.54
N SER A 108 13.16 8.50 12.42
CA SER A 108 12.90 8.34 13.86
C SER A 108 11.41 8.38 14.21
N PHE A 109 10.54 8.43 13.21
CA PHE A 109 9.09 8.55 13.38
C PHE A 109 8.43 7.19 13.53
N VAL A 110 7.24 7.20 14.12
CA VAL A 110 6.32 6.06 14.15
C VAL A 110 5.21 6.34 13.15
N GLY A 111 4.87 5.36 12.31
CA GLY A 111 3.78 5.48 11.34
C GLY A 111 2.45 5.03 11.94
N ILE A 112 1.41 5.83 11.76
CA ILE A 112 0.02 5.43 12.05
C ILE A 112 -0.74 5.42 10.73
N GLU A 113 -1.16 4.23 10.30
CA GLU A 113 -1.91 4.03 9.06
C GLU A 113 -3.40 3.96 9.38
N ILE A 114 -4.15 4.90 8.81
CA ILE A 114 -5.62 5.00 8.98
C ILE A 114 -6.27 4.71 7.62
N PRO A 115 -7.24 3.79 7.55
CA PRO A 115 -7.95 3.50 6.31
C PRO A 115 -8.77 4.70 5.83
N ASN A 116 -8.71 5.00 4.55
CA ASN A 116 -9.50 6.06 3.96
C ASN A 116 -10.97 5.68 3.92
N ASN A 117 -11.86 6.63 4.17
CA ASN A 117 -13.31 6.44 4.03
C ASN A 117 -13.68 6.13 2.57
N ASN A 118 -13.12 6.88 1.64
CA ASN A 118 -13.26 6.65 0.20
C ASN A 118 -11.97 5.98 -0.31
N ARG A 119 -11.99 4.65 -0.41
CA ARG A 119 -10.84 3.89 -0.90
C ARG A 119 -10.83 3.89 -2.41
N LYS A 120 -9.73 4.28 -3.01
CA LYS A 120 -9.53 4.16 -4.45
C LYS A 120 -9.31 2.68 -4.81
N MET A 121 -10.03 2.21 -5.83
CA MET A 121 -9.77 0.88 -6.38
C MET A 121 -8.50 0.91 -7.23
N VAL A 122 -7.47 0.20 -6.79
CA VAL A 122 -6.23 0.03 -7.55
C VAL A 122 -6.45 -1.00 -8.64
N ARG A 123 -6.40 -0.57 -9.89
CA ARG A 123 -6.63 -1.43 -11.04
C ARG A 123 -5.32 -2.01 -11.57
N LEU A 124 -5.35 -3.27 -11.99
CA LEU A 124 -4.17 -3.95 -12.58
C LEU A 124 -3.64 -3.20 -13.81
N THR A 125 -4.53 -2.58 -14.57
CA THR A 125 -4.17 -1.74 -15.74
C THR A 125 -3.21 -0.63 -15.37
N GLU A 126 -3.36 0.00 -14.20
CA GLU A 126 -2.48 1.09 -13.74
C GLU A 126 -1.04 0.60 -13.60
N ILE A 127 -0.86 -0.59 -13.02
CA ILE A 127 0.48 -1.14 -12.79
C ILE A 127 1.11 -1.62 -14.10
N LEU A 128 0.35 -2.36 -14.93
CA LEU A 128 0.83 -2.85 -16.22
C LEU A 128 1.17 -1.71 -17.20
N SER A 129 0.44 -0.59 -17.11
CA SER A 129 0.69 0.60 -17.94
C SER A 129 1.81 1.47 -17.42
N SER A 130 2.26 1.26 -16.19
CA SER A 130 3.30 2.06 -15.53
C SER A 130 4.65 1.96 -16.24
N LYS A 131 5.47 3.00 -16.10
CA LYS A 131 6.84 3.00 -16.58
C LYS A 131 7.66 1.90 -15.90
N ALA A 132 7.41 1.65 -14.61
CA ALA A 132 8.11 0.63 -13.83
C ALA A 132 7.94 -0.77 -14.44
N PHE A 133 6.71 -1.13 -14.84
CA PHE A 133 6.45 -2.42 -15.49
C PHE A 133 7.00 -2.49 -16.91
N LYS A 134 6.75 -1.47 -17.73
CA LYS A 134 7.18 -1.42 -19.13
C LYS A 134 8.69 -1.39 -19.33
N SER A 135 9.44 -0.83 -18.38
CA SER A 135 10.90 -0.77 -18.42
C SER A 135 11.59 -1.96 -17.77
N SER A 136 10.83 -2.91 -17.20
CA SER A 136 11.42 -4.08 -16.59
C SER A 136 12.05 -5.00 -17.64
N PRO A 137 13.31 -5.39 -17.47
CA PRO A 137 14.02 -6.25 -18.43
C PRO A 137 13.65 -7.73 -18.31
N SER A 138 12.98 -8.13 -17.24
CA SER A 138 12.69 -9.52 -16.95
C SER A 138 11.31 -9.94 -17.48
N ASN A 139 11.27 -11.07 -18.18
CA ASN A 139 10.02 -11.70 -18.60
C ASN A 139 9.23 -12.33 -17.43
N LEU A 140 9.82 -12.39 -16.23
CA LEU A 140 9.21 -12.88 -14.99
C LEU A 140 8.81 -11.73 -14.05
N SER A 141 8.64 -10.52 -14.60
CA SER A 141 8.14 -9.38 -13.84
C SER A 141 6.67 -9.53 -13.52
N VAL A 142 6.33 -9.30 -12.26
CA VAL A 142 4.95 -9.37 -11.74
C VAL A 142 4.54 -8.01 -11.22
N ALA A 143 3.36 -7.56 -11.64
CA ALA A 143 2.68 -6.39 -11.12
C ALA A 143 1.97 -6.78 -9.80
N LEU A 144 2.50 -6.37 -8.64
CA LEU A 144 1.91 -6.70 -7.34
C LEU A 144 0.79 -5.74 -6.93
N GLY A 145 0.88 -4.47 -7.34
CA GLY A 145 -0.08 -3.45 -6.94
C GLY A 145 0.59 -2.09 -6.75
N GLN A 146 0.12 -1.34 -5.77
CA GLN A 146 0.70 -0.05 -5.38
C GLN A 146 1.17 -0.11 -3.92
N ASP A 147 2.20 0.69 -3.60
CA ASP A 147 2.58 0.94 -2.23
C ASP A 147 1.56 1.87 -1.53
N ILE A 148 1.81 2.17 -0.27
CA ILE A 148 0.95 3.06 0.52
C ILE A 148 0.84 4.48 -0.04
N SER A 149 1.81 4.92 -0.84
CA SER A 149 1.85 6.23 -1.48
C SER A 149 1.28 6.23 -2.90
N GLY A 150 0.81 5.07 -3.39
CA GLY A 150 0.26 4.93 -4.74
C GLY A 150 1.29 4.65 -5.82
N ASN A 151 2.56 4.38 -5.49
CA ASN A 151 3.56 4.03 -6.48
C ASN A 151 3.42 2.56 -6.91
N PRO A 152 3.57 2.25 -8.21
CA PRO A 152 3.47 0.89 -8.71
C PRO A 152 4.59 -0.01 -8.18
N ILE A 153 4.24 -1.16 -7.61
CA ILE A 153 5.18 -2.19 -7.16
C ILE A 153 5.26 -3.28 -8.21
N VAL A 154 6.44 -3.38 -8.81
CA VAL A 154 6.80 -4.41 -9.78
C VAL A 154 8.00 -5.19 -9.26
N VAL A 155 7.88 -6.49 -9.24
CA VAL A 155 8.93 -7.40 -8.73
C VAL A 155 9.32 -8.42 -9.79
N ASP A 156 10.55 -8.88 -9.72
CA ASP A 156 11.07 -9.93 -10.59
C ASP A 156 11.10 -11.27 -9.83
N LEU A 157 10.26 -12.22 -10.23
CA LEU A 157 10.22 -13.55 -9.61
C LEU A 157 11.55 -14.29 -9.68
N ALA A 158 12.38 -14.03 -10.70
CA ALA A 158 13.71 -14.64 -10.80
C ALA A 158 14.64 -14.25 -9.63
N LYS A 159 14.37 -13.11 -9.00
CA LYS A 159 15.13 -12.60 -7.84
C LYS A 159 14.54 -13.00 -6.49
N MET A 160 13.48 -13.82 -6.49
CA MET A 160 12.79 -14.28 -5.29
C MET A 160 12.92 -15.80 -5.12
N PRO A 161 14.11 -16.33 -4.76
CA PRO A 161 14.34 -17.79 -4.67
C PRO A 161 13.51 -18.46 -3.56
N HIS A 162 13.02 -17.69 -2.59
CA HIS A 162 12.20 -18.15 -1.46
C HIS A 162 10.95 -17.28 -1.36
N LEU A 163 9.96 -17.55 -2.23
CA LEU A 163 8.68 -16.87 -2.23
C LEU A 163 7.59 -17.77 -1.66
N LEU A 164 6.95 -17.35 -0.56
CA LEU A 164 5.73 -17.93 -0.05
C LEU A 164 4.54 -17.06 -0.43
N VAL A 165 3.58 -17.65 -1.15
CA VAL A 165 2.31 -16.99 -1.46
C VAL A 165 1.20 -17.74 -0.72
N ALA A 166 0.48 -17.01 0.14
CA ALA A 166 -0.63 -17.57 0.92
C ALA A 166 -1.82 -16.62 0.88
N GLY A 167 -3.03 -17.18 0.82
CA GLY A 167 -4.27 -16.44 0.80
C GLY A 167 -5.47 -17.38 0.72
N THR A 168 -6.67 -16.82 0.87
CA THR A 168 -7.93 -17.52 0.65
C THR A 168 -8.37 -17.39 -0.80
N THR A 169 -9.16 -18.36 -1.28
CA THR A 169 -9.74 -18.28 -2.61
C THR A 169 -10.71 -17.11 -2.68
N GLY A 170 -10.55 -16.23 -3.67
CA GLY A 170 -11.41 -15.06 -3.87
C GLY A 170 -11.08 -13.85 -2.98
N SER A 171 -9.88 -13.81 -2.39
CA SER A 171 -9.39 -12.64 -1.63
C SER A 171 -8.88 -11.55 -2.56
#